data_eda017e075fe27b432627bb44c215f6b
#
_entry.id   eda017e075fe27b432627bb44c215f6b
#
_cell.length_a   1.000
_cell.length_b   1.000
_cell.length_c   1.000
_cell.angle_alpha   90.00
_cell.angle_beta   90.00
_cell.angle_gamma   90.00
#
_symmetry.space_group_name_H-M   'P 1'
#
loop_
_entity.id
_entity.type
_entity.pdbx_description
1 polymer ?
#
loop_
_entity_poly.entity_id
_entity_poly.type
_entity_poly.pdbx_seq_one_letter_code
_entity_poly.pdbx_strand_id
1 'polypeptide(L)'
;MNQSNIAVERTQKKSNAYAWYVVILCMLAYIISFIDRQILALMIEPIKADLQLSDTQFSLLHGLAFSLFYAVMGLPLAYIADRFSRPKLISIGIIVWSLATATCGLSKNFIQLFLSRMAVGVGEAALSPAAYSMFSDMFSKDKLGRAVGIYSIGAFLGGGIAFLVGGYVINLLKGVTLIEVPLLGALKAWQIAFLVVGLPGILIGLLFILTVKDPARKGQQLNQNGQVDQVKFTQCLQFIKKHSKTFACHYLGFTFYAMALYSLTSWTPAFYIRKFQLAPTETGYMLGTILLVANTLGVFCAGWLNDWFIKKGRQDAPMFTGVIGIVGLIIPIAFFTQTDQLWLSVSLLIPAMFFASFPLVISATALQMLAPNQFRARLSALFLLVSNLIGLGIGTTLVAIITDKVFGSPLMVGSSLSIVGGLSCVLALILLFKGCKFFSESMKLEKLN
;
A
#
# COMPACT_ATOMS: atom_id res chain seq x y z
N MET A 1 40.14 2.90 29.93
CA MET A 1 39.46 2.80 28.61
C MET A 1 40.27 3.58 27.61
N ASN A 2 40.74 2.93 26.53
CA ASN A 2 41.66 3.56 25.55
C ASN A 2 40.91 4.58 24.70
N GLN A 3 41.50 5.75 24.44
CA GLN A 3 40.87 6.81 23.58
C GLN A 3 40.45 6.29 22.21
N SER A 4 41.13 5.28 21.67
CA SER A 4 40.77 4.61 20.41
C SER A 4 39.41 3.87 20.50
N ASN A 5 39.09 3.23 21.64
CA ASN A 5 37.81 2.54 21.84
C ASN A 5 36.64 3.54 21.94
N ILE A 6 36.88 4.71 22.58
CA ILE A 6 35.86 5.78 22.71
C ILE A 6 35.58 6.41 21.31
N ALA A 7 36.61 6.58 20.49
CA ALA A 7 36.45 7.11 19.11
C ALA A 7 35.69 6.12 18.23
N VAL A 8 36.00 4.82 18.30
CA VAL A 8 35.29 3.75 17.56
C VAL A 8 33.84 3.65 17.98
N GLU A 9 33.55 3.67 19.29
CA GLU A 9 32.15 3.67 19.80
C GLU A 9 31.36 4.90 19.38
N ARG A 10 31.96 6.10 19.40
CA ARG A 10 31.33 7.35 18.92
C ARG A 10 31.03 7.31 17.43
N THR A 11 31.95 6.77 16.62
CA THR A 11 31.76 6.64 15.17
C THR A 11 30.67 5.61 14.84
N GLN A 12 30.63 4.50 15.55
CA GLN A 12 29.62 3.46 15.39
C GLN A 12 28.23 3.94 15.86
N LYS A 13 28.18 4.73 16.95
CA LYS A 13 26.95 5.34 17.46
C LYS A 13 26.40 6.41 16.50
N LYS A 14 27.26 7.25 15.90
CA LYS A 14 26.87 8.21 14.87
C LYS A 14 26.38 7.53 13.60
N SER A 15 27.04 6.47 13.14
CA SER A 15 26.61 5.67 11.98
C SER A 15 25.23 5.04 12.21
N ASN A 16 24.94 4.57 13.43
CA ASN A 16 23.67 3.95 13.76
C ASN A 16 22.51 4.98 13.81
N ALA A 17 22.74 6.17 14.40
CA ALA A 17 21.75 7.26 14.45
C ALA A 17 21.40 7.76 13.04
N TYR A 18 22.40 7.89 12.16
CA TYR A 18 22.18 8.27 10.78
C TYR A 18 21.36 7.23 10.00
N ALA A 19 21.61 5.94 10.21
CA ALA A 19 20.82 4.89 9.56
C ALA A 19 19.33 4.97 9.96
N TRP A 20 19.05 5.20 11.26
CA TRP A 20 17.65 5.39 11.72
C TRP A 20 17.02 6.68 11.18
N TYR A 21 17.77 7.77 11.07
CA TYR A 21 17.31 8.98 10.41
C TYR A 21 16.82 8.70 8.99
N VAL A 22 17.59 7.93 8.21
CA VAL A 22 17.19 7.56 6.84
C VAL A 22 15.92 6.72 6.84
N VAL A 23 15.77 5.77 7.78
CA VAL A 23 14.53 4.98 7.91
C VAL A 23 13.32 5.86 8.20
N ILE A 24 13.44 6.79 9.14
CA ILE A 24 12.36 7.73 9.49
C ILE A 24 12.01 8.62 8.30
N LEU A 25 13.00 9.12 7.58
CA LEU A 25 12.77 9.95 6.40
C LEU A 25 12.06 9.16 5.28
N CYS A 26 12.43 7.90 5.05
CA CYS A 26 11.72 7.00 4.13
C CYS A 26 10.29 6.71 4.62
N MET A 27 10.08 6.51 5.93
CA MET A 27 8.75 6.33 6.51
C MET A 27 7.87 7.56 6.30
N LEU A 28 8.40 8.77 6.50
CA LEU A 28 7.66 10.02 6.25
C LEU A 28 7.30 10.16 4.77
N ALA A 29 8.23 9.85 3.85
CA ALA A 29 7.93 9.82 2.41
C ALA A 29 6.81 8.81 2.10
N TYR A 30 6.80 7.65 2.76
CA TYR A 30 5.77 6.63 2.58
C TYR A 30 4.41 7.07 3.14
N ILE A 31 4.37 7.80 4.27
CA ILE A 31 3.15 8.42 4.80
C ILE A 31 2.56 9.39 3.77
N ILE A 32 3.37 10.30 3.22
CA ILE A 32 2.92 11.28 2.21
C ILE A 32 2.38 10.55 0.96
N SER A 33 3.08 9.53 0.47
CA SER A 33 2.61 8.71 -0.66
C SER A 33 1.20 8.14 -0.41
N PHE A 34 0.91 7.65 0.80
CA PHE A 34 -0.42 7.17 1.15
C PHE A 34 -1.46 8.29 1.27
N ILE A 35 -1.06 9.49 1.73
CA ILE A 35 -1.95 10.66 1.75
C ILE A 35 -2.39 11.00 0.32
N ASP A 36 -1.45 11.06 -0.62
CA ASP A 36 -1.70 11.36 -2.03
C ASP A 36 -2.64 10.35 -2.71
N ARG A 37 -2.58 9.08 -2.27
CA ARG A 37 -3.48 8.03 -2.78
C ARG A 37 -4.89 8.15 -2.23
N GLN A 38 -5.01 8.32 -0.92
CA GLN A 38 -6.29 8.18 -0.21
C GLN A 38 -7.15 9.45 -0.24
N ILE A 39 -6.53 10.62 -0.42
CA ILE A 39 -7.30 11.89 -0.49
C ILE A 39 -8.31 11.88 -1.63
N LEU A 40 -7.98 11.22 -2.74
CA LEU A 40 -8.87 11.10 -3.90
C LEU A 40 -10.19 10.41 -3.51
N ALA A 41 -10.17 9.37 -2.67
CA ALA A 41 -11.37 8.66 -2.24
C ALA A 41 -12.32 9.54 -1.42
N LEU A 42 -11.79 10.48 -0.63
CA LEU A 42 -12.61 11.44 0.14
C LEU A 42 -13.19 12.55 -0.74
N MET A 43 -12.52 12.86 -1.86
CA MET A 43 -12.90 13.90 -2.82
C MET A 43 -13.75 13.39 -3.98
N ILE A 44 -14.30 12.16 -3.90
CA ILE A 44 -15.01 11.52 -5.00
C ILE A 44 -16.17 12.37 -5.50
N GLU A 45 -17.03 12.87 -4.63
CA GLU A 45 -18.23 13.61 -5.03
C GLU A 45 -17.90 14.97 -5.69
N PRO A 46 -17.06 15.84 -5.12
CA PRO A 46 -16.71 17.10 -5.75
C PRO A 46 -15.97 16.93 -7.10
N ILE A 47 -15.11 15.92 -7.22
CA ILE A 47 -14.41 15.65 -8.50
C ILE A 47 -15.39 15.15 -9.57
N LYS A 48 -16.28 14.21 -9.21
CA LYS A 48 -17.28 13.69 -10.13
C LYS A 48 -18.24 14.77 -10.59
N ALA A 49 -18.72 15.60 -9.68
CA ALA A 49 -19.61 16.70 -10.01
C ALA A 49 -18.95 17.73 -10.94
N ASP A 50 -17.67 18.05 -10.70
CA ASP A 50 -16.93 19.01 -11.49
C ASP A 50 -16.55 18.52 -12.89
N LEU A 51 -16.02 17.30 -12.97
CA LEU A 51 -15.53 16.71 -14.22
C LEU A 51 -16.59 15.84 -14.94
N GLN A 52 -17.82 15.78 -14.39
CA GLN A 52 -18.97 15.00 -14.90
C GLN A 52 -18.62 13.51 -15.13
N LEU A 53 -18.00 12.88 -14.12
CA LEU A 53 -17.55 11.50 -14.21
C LEU A 53 -18.57 10.52 -13.64
N SER A 54 -18.62 9.33 -14.25
CA SER A 54 -19.28 8.16 -13.65
C SER A 54 -18.43 7.56 -12.51
N ASP A 55 -19.00 6.68 -11.68
CA ASP A 55 -18.24 5.93 -10.68
C ASP A 55 -17.17 5.05 -11.32
N THR A 56 -17.48 4.45 -12.49
CA THR A 56 -16.54 3.66 -13.29
C THR A 56 -15.34 4.50 -13.73
N GLN A 57 -15.56 5.69 -14.29
CA GLN A 57 -14.46 6.58 -14.67
C GLN A 57 -13.64 7.01 -13.47
N PHE A 58 -14.28 7.36 -12.34
CA PHE A 58 -13.56 7.70 -11.12
C PHE A 58 -12.71 6.54 -10.60
N SER A 59 -13.22 5.30 -10.63
CA SER A 59 -12.48 4.12 -10.20
C SER A 59 -11.22 3.86 -11.04
N LEU A 60 -11.28 4.16 -12.36
CA LEU A 60 -10.10 4.08 -13.23
C LEU A 60 -9.01 5.06 -12.80
N LEU A 61 -9.39 6.27 -12.36
CA LEU A 61 -8.45 7.27 -11.83
C LEU A 61 -7.84 6.83 -10.50
N HIS A 62 -8.66 6.33 -9.58
CA HIS A 62 -8.24 5.94 -8.24
C HIS A 62 -7.44 4.64 -8.21
N GLY A 63 -7.91 3.63 -8.93
CA GLY A 63 -7.35 2.27 -8.93
C GLY A 63 -6.38 2.03 -10.08
N LEU A 64 -6.90 1.93 -11.30
CA LEU A 64 -6.14 1.40 -12.44
C LEU A 64 -5.02 2.33 -12.90
N ALA A 65 -5.28 3.64 -13.03
CA ALA A 65 -4.27 4.59 -13.49
C ALA A 65 -3.02 4.58 -12.63
N PHE A 66 -3.20 4.52 -11.32
CA PHE A 66 -2.12 4.42 -10.37
C PHE A 66 -1.48 3.02 -10.36
N SER A 67 -2.29 1.96 -10.13
CA SER A 67 -1.78 0.61 -9.86
C SER A 67 -1.03 -0.01 -11.04
N LEU A 68 -1.49 0.24 -12.27
CA LEU A 68 -0.85 -0.27 -13.48
C LEU A 68 0.57 0.29 -13.62
N PHE A 69 0.72 1.60 -13.52
CA PHE A 69 2.03 2.24 -13.71
C PHE A 69 2.96 2.03 -12.53
N TYR A 70 2.43 2.03 -11.30
CA TYR A 70 3.18 1.62 -10.11
C TYR A 70 3.76 0.20 -10.26
N ALA A 71 2.94 -0.76 -10.71
CA ALA A 71 3.34 -2.15 -10.88
C ALA A 71 4.34 -2.34 -12.03
N VAL A 72 4.07 -1.75 -13.20
CA VAL A 72 4.94 -1.87 -14.38
C VAL A 72 6.30 -1.21 -14.15
N MET A 73 6.31 -0.02 -13.54
CA MET A 73 7.55 0.72 -13.29
C MET A 73 8.36 0.20 -12.11
N GLY A 74 7.76 -0.60 -11.22
CA GLY A 74 8.44 -1.18 -10.08
C GLY A 74 9.66 -2.02 -10.46
N LEU A 75 9.60 -2.82 -11.53
CA LEU A 75 10.72 -3.63 -12.01
C LEU A 75 11.85 -2.81 -12.66
N PRO A 76 11.59 -1.90 -13.63
CA PRO A 76 12.61 -1.02 -14.16
C PRO A 76 13.28 -0.15 -13.11
N LEU A 77 12.52 0.42 -12.16
CA LEU A 77 13.07 1.28 -11.12
C LEU A 77 13.89 0.50 -10.08
N ALA A 78 13.51 -0.75 -9.77
CA ALA A 78 14.36 -1.64 -8.97
C ALA A 78 15.72 -1.91 -9.68
N TYR A 79 15.70 -2.17 -11.00
CA TYR A 79 16.93 -2.34 -11.78
C TYR A 79 17.80 -1.07 -11.78
N ILE A 80 17.18 0.11 -11.88
CA ILE A 80 17.87 1.39 -11.78
C ILE A 80 18.46 1.57 -10.37
N ALA A 81 17.73 1.22 -9.32
CA ALA A 81 18.20 1.28 -7.92
C ALA A 81 19.45 0.43 -7.69
N ASP A 82 19.59 -0.70 -8.41
CA ASP A 82 20.77 -1.57 -8.30
C ASP A 82 22.04 -0.98 -8.95
N ARG A 83 21.92 0.00 -9.85
CA ARG A 83 23.04 0.54 -10.64
C ARG A 83 23.37 1.99 -10.36
N PHE A 84 22.36 2.79 -10.01
CA PHE A 84 22.50 4.22 -9.78
C PHE A 84 22.39 4.58 -8.30
N SER A 85 22.59 5.85 -7.97
CA SER A 85 22.45 6.37 -6.61
C SER A 85 21.00 6.23 -6.11
N ARG A 86 20.78 5.40 -5.10
CA ARG A 86 19.47 5.14 -4.50
C ARG A 86 18.86 6.39 -3.86
N PRO A 87 19.61 7.22 -3.11
CA PRO A 87 19.07 8.48 -2.59
C PRO A 87 18.58 9.43 -3.68
N LYS A 88 19.33 9.55 -4.79
CA LYS A 88 18.92 10.38 -5.93
C LYS A 88 17.66 9.83 -6.59
N LEU A 89 17.56 8.50 -6.76
CA LEU A 89 16.39 7.84 -7.33
C LEU A 89 15.15 8.08 -6.45
N ILE A 90 15.27 7.90 -5.13
CA ILE A 90 14.19 8.16 -4.17
C ILE A 90 13.78 9.63 -4.22
N SER A 91 14.73 10.56 -4.16
CA SER A 91 14.45 12.00 -4.19
C SER A 91 13.72 12.41 -5.48
N ILE A 92 14.21 11.98 -6.64
CA ILE A 92 13.56 12.26 -7.93
C ILE A 92 12.15 11.66 -7.95
N GLY A 93 11.99 10.41 -7.50
CA GLY A 93 10.69 9.78 -7.36
C GLY A 93 9.73 10.60 -6.52
N ILE A 94 10.16 11.04 -5.32
CA ILE A 94 9.36 11.89 -4.42
C ILE A 94 8.94 13.20 -5.11
N ILE A 95 9.87 13.89 -5.74
CA ILE A 95 9.59 15.16 -6.43
C ILE A 95 8.61 14.93 -7.60
N VAL A 96 8.82 13.88 -8.39
CA VAL A 96 7.96 13.55 -9.54
C VAL A 96 6.53 13.26 -9.07
N TRP A 97 6.32 12.37 -8.08
CA TRP A 97 4.96 12.08 -7.64
C TRP A 97 4.31 13.28 -6.95
N SER A 98 5.07 14.09 -6.20
CA SER A 98 4.55 15.28 -5.53
C SER A 98 4.09 16.34 -6.54
N LEU A 99 4.87 16.60 -7.58
CA LEU A 99 4.47 17.47 -8.68
C LEU A 99 3.26 16.88 -9.44
N ALA A 100 3.26 15.58 -9.69
CA ALA A 100 2.14 14.90 -10.33
C ALA A 100 0.85 14.99 -9.49
N THR A 101 0.96 14.86 -8.15
CA THR A 101 -0.18 15.09 -7.24
C THR A 101 -0.67 16.54 -7.32
N ALA A 102 0.22 17.51 -7.33
CA ALA A 102 -0.15 18.91 -7.53
C ALA A 102 -0.84 19.12 -8.91
N THR A 103 -0.36 18.49 -9.97
CA THR A 103 -1.02 18.58 -11.30
C THR A 103 -2.40 17.90 -11.33
N CYS A 104 -2.68 16.92 -10.45
CA CYS A 104 -4.06 16.45 -10.28
C CYS A 104 -5.01 17.60 -9.91
N GLY A 105 -4.58 18.51 -9.01
CA GLY A 105 -5.34 19.70 -8.64
C GLY A 105 -5.49 20.75 -9.76
N LEU A 106 -4.71 20.67 -10.82
CA LEU A 106 -4.81 21.56 -11.98
C LEU A 106 -5.59 20.94 -13.14
N SER A 107 -6.05 19.71 -12.99
CA SER A 107 -6.75 18.96 -14.04
C SER A 107 -8.15 19.52 -14.29
N LYS A 108 -8.51 19.67 -15.57
CA LYS A 108 -9.81 20.21 -16.04
C LYS A 108 -10.68 19.15 -16.72
N ASN A 109 -10.17 17.93 -16.89
CA ASN A 109 -10.89 16.82 -17.51
C ASN A 109 -10.32 15.46 -17.06
N PHE A 110 -11.03 14.38 -17.42
CA PHE A 110 -10.65 13.02 -17.11
C PHE A 110 -9.23 12.66 -17.56
N ILE A 111 -8.86 13.00 -18.81
CA ILE A 111 -7.56 12.60 -19.37
C ILE A 111 -6.39 13.24 -18.62
N GLN A 112 -6.48 14.53 -18.31
CA GLN A 112 -5.44 15.22 -17.56
C GLN A 112 -5.27 14.61 -16.15
N LEU A 113 -6.38 14.36 -15.47
CA LEU A 113 -6.34 13.73 -14.14
C LEU A 113 -5.80 12.30 -14.23
N PHE A 114 -6.17 11.53 -15.26
CA PHE A 114 -5.69 10.18 -15.49
C PHE A 114 -4.17 10.15 -15.72
N LEU A 115 -3.65 11.00 -16.59
CA LEU A 115 -2.20 11.11 -16.85
C LEU A 115 -1.42 11.55 -15.61
N SER A 116 -1.97 12.49 -14.83
CA SER A 116 -1.36 12.90 -13.56
C SER A 116 -1.31 11.74 -12.56
N ARG A 117 -2.37 10.93 -12.45
CA ARG A 117 -2.41 9.73 -11.60
C ARG A 117 -1.42 8.64 -12.04
N MET A 118 -1.23 8.48 -13.36
CA MET A 118 -0.17 7.61 -13.91
C MET A 118 1.21 8.08 -13.46
N ALA A 119 1.49 9.38 -13.57
CA ALA A 119 2.76 9.96 -13.18
C ALA A 119 3.01 9.83 -11.65
N VAL A 120 1.98 9.95 -10.81
CA VAL A 120 2.06 9.63 -9.38
C VAL A 120 2.52 8.19 -9.20
N GLY A 121 1.89 7.22 -9.86
CA GLY A 121 2.25 5.79 -9.76
C GLY A 121 3.70 5.51 -10.18
N VAL A 122 4.17 6.15 -11.26
CA VAL A 122 5.56 6.05 -11.72
C VAL A 122 6.53 6.56 -10.66
N GLY A 123 6.29 7.75 -10.10
CA GLY A 123 7.18 8.36 -9.10
C GLY A 123 7.26 7.52 -7.82
N GLU A 124 6.11 7.07 -7.31
CA GLU A 124 6.05 6.29 -6.07
C GLU A 124 6.71 4.90 -6.18
N ALA A 125 6.74 4.31 -7.36
CA ALA A 125 7.36 3.02 -7.59
C ALA A 125 8.87 3.00 -7.30
N ALA A 126 9.53 4.17 -7.25
CA ALA A 126 10.95 4.29 -6.95
C ALA A 126 11.29 4.09 -5.46
N LEU A 127 10.36 4.38 -4.54
CA LEU A 127 10.65 4.49 -3.11
C LEU A 127 11.02 3.13 -2.47
N SER A 128 10.09 2.17 -2.47
CA SER A 128 10.24 0.95 -1.68
C SER A 128 11.42 0.06 -2.12
N PRO A 129 11.67 -0.20 -3.42
CA PRO A 129 12.81 -1.03 -3.83
C PRO A 129 14.15 -0.40 -3.42
N ALA A 130 14.30 0.90 -3.62
CA ALA A 130 15.53 1.61 -3.29
C ALA A 130 15.73 1.71 -1.75
N ALA A 131 14.67 1.95 -0.98
CA ALA A 131 14.70 2.00 0.48
C ALA A 131 15.13 0.65 1.08
N TYR A 132 14.52 -0.46 0.66
CA TYR A 132 14.89 -1.80 1.13
C TYR A 132 16.34 -2.15 0.80
N SER A 133 16.82 -1.80 -0.39
CA SER A 133 18.21 -1.96 -0.79
C SER A 133 19.15 -1.16 0.12
N MET A 134 18.82 0.11 0.43
CA MET A 134 19.62 0.93 1.35
C MET A 134 19.64 0.35 2.77
N PHE A 135 18.48 -0.08 3.30
CA PHE A 135 18.39 -0.65 4.65
C PHE A 135 19.24 -1.92 4.78
N SER A 136 19.27 -2.78 3.75
CA SER A 136 20.09 -3.99 3.78
C SER A 136 21.59 -3.70 3.87
N ASP A 137 22.04 -2.57 3.33
CA ASP A 137 23.45 -2.14 3.39
C ASP A 137 23.78 -1.38 4.69
N MET A 138 22.81 -0.70 5.29
CA MET A 138 23.01 0.14 6.49
C MET A 138 22.91 -0.65 7.80
N PHE A 139 22.04 -1.68 7.83
CA PHE A 139 21.77 -2.43 9.06
C PHE A 139 22.36 -3.85 9.03
N SER A 140 22.74 -4.35 10.20
CA SER A 140 23.05 -5.76 10.41
C SER A 140 21.78 -6.63 10.32
N LYS A 141 21.93 -7.92 10.06
CA LYS A 141 20.80 -8.85 9.87
C LYS A 141 19.81 -8.86 11.04
N ASP A 142 20.30 -8.67 12.27
CA ASP A 142 19.50 -8.62 13.51
C ASP A 142 18.65 -7.34 13.64
N LYS A 143 19.05 -6.22 13.00
CA LYS A 143 18.37 -4.93 13.04
C LYS A 143 17.56 -4.61 11.77
N LEU A 144 17.86 -5.29 10.67
CA LEU A 144 17.21 -5.05 9.36
C LEU A 144 15.68 -5.21 9.45
N GLY A 145 15.21 -6.25 10.14
CA GLY A 145 13.77 -6.48 10.31
C GLY A 145 13.08 -5.33 11.03
N ARG A 146 13.72 -4.72 12.03
CA ARG A 146 13.19 -3.54 12.72
C ARG A 146 13.14 -2.31 11.82
N ALA A 147 14.17 -2.09 11.01
CA ALA A 147 14.22 -0.96 10.08
C ALA A 147 13.11 -1.05 9.02
N VAL A 148 12.93 -2.23 8.42
CA VAL A 148 11.84 -2.50 7.47
C VAL A 148 10.48 -2.38 8.14
N GLY A 149 10.33 -2.85 9.39
CA GLY A 149 9.10 -2.73 10.16
C GLY A 149 8.70 -1.27 10.39
N ILE A 150 9.63 -0.42 10.86
CA ILE A 150 9.38 1.01 11.09
C ILE A 150 9.02 1.71 9.77
N TYR A 151 9.73 1.44 8.68
CA TYR A 151 9.37 1.96 7.36
C TYR A 151 7.94 1.57 6.96
N SER A 152 7.58 0.30 7.15
CA SER A 152 6.28 -0.24 6.77
C SER A 152 5.11 0.33 7.59
N ILE A 153 5.36 0.76 8.84
CA ILE A 153 4.36 1.47 9.66
C ILE A 153 3.87 2.73 8.92
N GLY A 154 4.71 3.36 8.10
CA GLY A 154 4.33 4.50 7.28
C GLY A 154 3.11 4.27 6.40
N ALA A 155 2.92 3.06 5.86
CA ALA A 155 1.74 2.72 5.07
C ALA A 155 0.44 2.74 5.89
N PHE A 156 0.50 2.21 7.12
CA PHE A 156 -0.68 2.12 8.01
C PHE A 156 -1.04 3.48 8.58
N LEU A 157 -0.05 4.22 9.07
CA LEU A 157 -0.25 5.58 9.53
C LEU A 157 -0.72 6.49 8.40
N GLY A 158 -0.11 6.36 7.21
CA GLY A 158 -0.44 7.17 6.04
C GLY A 158 -1.90 7.03 5.62
N GLY A 159 -2.45 5.81 5.61
CA GLY A 159 -3.85 5.58 5.27
C GLY A 159 -4.83 6.30 6.18
N GLY A 160 -4.63 6.22 7.51
CA GLY A 160 -5.49 6.92 8.47
C GLY A 160 -5.26 8.43 8.50
N ILE A 161 -3.99 8.86 8.49
CA ILE A 161 -3.61 10.30 8.45
C ILE A 161 -4.18 10.96 7.18
N ALA A 162 -4.20 10.24 6.05
CA ALA A 162 -4.75 10.75 4.81
C ALA A 162 -6.21 11.22 4.95
N PHE A 163 -7.04 10.42 5.60
CA PHE A 163 -8.44 10.77 5.84
C PHE A 163 -8.58 11.90 6.87
N LEU A 164 -7.75 11.91 7.92
CA LEU A 164 -7.74 13.01 8.89
C LEU A 164 -7.33 14.34 8.26
N VAL A 165 -6.20 14.33 7.53
CA VAL A 165 -5.69 15.51 6.82
C VAL A 165 -6.67 15.96 5.73
N GLY A 166 -7.20 15.00 4.96
CA GLY A 166 -8.21 15.28 3.93
C GLY A 166 -9.46 15.93 4.52
N GLY A 167 -10.00 15.36 5.61
CA GLY A 167 -11.14 15.94 6.32
C GLY A 167 -10.84 17.35 6.86
N TYR A 168 -9.64 17.57 7.41
CA TYR A 168 -9.21 18.87 7.91
C TYR A 168 -9.09 19.90 6.77
N VAL A 169 -8.45 19.55 5.66
CA VAL A 169 -8.31 20.45 4.49
C VAL A 169 -9.68 20.81 3.92
N ILE A 170 -10.60 19.82 3.78
CA ILE A 170 -11.98 20.11 3.35
C ILE A 170 -12.68 21.05 4.32
N ASN A 171 -12.47 20.86 5.63
CA ASN A 171 -13.07 21.75 6.63
C ASN A 171 -12.57 23.20 6.52
N LEU A 172 -11.27 23.38 6.29
CA LEU A 172 -10.68 24.73 6.07
C LEU A 172 -11.27 25.41 4.84
N LEU A 173 -11.66 24.62 3.83
CA LEU A 173 -12.19 25.12 2.56
C LEU A 173 -13.73 25.15 2.53
N LYS A 174 -14.38 24.84 3.66
CA LYS A 174 -15.84 24.80 3.77
C LYS A 174 -16.44 26.20 3.51
N GLY A 175 -17.42 26.25 2.60
CA GLY A 175 -18.08 27.51 2.22
C GLY A 175 -17.33 28.32 1.16
N VAL A 176 -16.15 27.90 0.76
CA VAL A 176 -15.40 28.54 -0.31
C VAL A 176 -15.64 27.79 -1.61
N THR A 177 -16.27 28.45 -2.58
CA THR A 177 -16.56 27.85 -3.90
C THR A 177 -15.36 27.95 -4.84
N LEU A 178 -14.69 29.08 -4.83
CA LEU A 178 -13.50 29.38 -5.66
C LEU A 178 -12.49 30.15 -4.84
N ILE A 179 -11.22 29.83 -5.01
CA ILE A 179 -10.08 30.55 -4.40
C ILE A 179 -9.20 31.06 -5.53
N GLU A 180 -9.00 32.37 -5.57
CA GLU A 180 -8.04 33.00 -6.46
C GLU A 180 -6.61 32.68 -6.01
N VAL A 181 -5.90 31.88 -6.82
CA VAL A 181 -4.50 31.56 -6.58
C VAL A 181 -3.64 32.32 -7.58
N PRO A 182 -2.68 33.14 -7.12
CA PRO A 182 -1.79 33.87 -8.01
C PRO A 182 -1.14 32.93 -9.04
N LEU A 183 -1.14 33.31 -10.31
CA LEU A 183 -0.63 32.58 -11.48
C LEU A 183 -1.46 31.36 -11.92
N LEU A 184 -2.33 30.79 -11.07
CA LEU A 184 -3.12 29.59 -11.38
C LEU A 184 -4.60 29.92 -11.65
N GLY A 185 -5.07 31.13 -11.26
CA GLY A 185 -6.46 31.56 -11.39
C GLY A 185 -7.37 31.01 -10.30
N ALA A 186 -8.67 30.99 -10.56
CA ALA A 186 -9.69 30.53 -9.63
C ALA A 186 -9.73 28.99 -9.57
N LEU A 187 -9.44 28.42 -8.42
CA LEU A 187 -9.43 26.98 -8.17
C LEU A 187 -10.55 26.56 -7.20
N LYS A 188 -11.09 25.37 -7.43
CA LYS A 188 -12.09 24.75 -6.54
C LYS A 188 -11.43 24.10 -5.32
N ALA A 189 -12.21 23.87 -4.26
CA ALA A 189 -11.72 23.29 -3.02
C ALA A 189 -10.97 21.97 -3.20
N TRP A 190 -11.48 21.03 -4.05
CA TRP A 190 -10.81 19.76 -4.31
C TRP A 190 -9.46 19.94 -5.02
N GLN A 191 -9.33 20.94 -5.90
CA GLN A 191 -8.09 21.25 -6.60
C GLN A 191 -7.02 21.76 -5.64
N ILE A 192 -7.41 22.64 -4.70
CA ILE A 192 -6.51 23.14 -3.66
C ILE A 192 -6.08 22.03 -2.71
N ALA A 193 -6.97 21.09 -2.38
CA ALA A 193 -6.61 19.95 -1.55
C ALA A 193 -5.45 19.15 -2.14
N PHE A 194 -5.43 18.91 -3.45
CA PHE A 194 -4.31 18.25 -4.12
C PHE A 194 -3.00 19.07 -4.10
N LEU A 195 -3.08 20.39 -4.22
CA LEU A 195 -1.92 21.26 -4.08
C LEU A 195 -1.36 21.21 -2.65
N VAL A 196 -2.23 21.30 -1.65
CA VAL A 196 -1.85 21.28 -0.22
C VAL A 196 -1.19 19.96 0.17
N VAL A 197 -1.69 18.83 -0.31
CA VAL A 197 -1.11 17.51 0.07
C VAL A 197 0.08 17.13 -0.82
N GLY A 198 0.13 17.54 -2.08
CA GLY A 198 1.21 17.19 -2.99
C GLY A 198 2.50 17.97 -2.73
N LEU A 199 2.40 19.28 -2.51
CA LEU A 199 3.58 20.15 -2.38
C LEU A 199 4.54 19.78 -1.23
N PRO A 200 4.08 19.37 -0.02
CA PRO A 200 4.98 19.00 1.08
C PRO A 200 5.97 17.89 0.74
N GLY A 201 5.61 16.97 -0.17
CA GLY A 201 6.53 15.92 -0.61
C GLY A 201 7.78 16.46 -1.30
N ILE A 202 7.70 17.61 -1.97
CA ILE A 202 8.87 18.26 -2.59
C ILE A 202 9.91 18.60 -1.52
N LEU A 203 9.48 19.10 -0.35
CA LEU A 203 10.40 19.40 0.76
C LEU A 203 11.09 18.13 1.28
N ILE A 204 10.36 17.02 1.36
CA ILE A 204 10.95 15.71 1.73
C ILE A 204 11.95 15.24 0.67
N GLY A 205 11.62 15.38 -0.61
CA GLY A 205 12.52 15.05 -1.72
C GLY A 205 13.81 15.86 -1.69
N LEU A 206 13.70 17.18 -1.46
CA LEU A 206 14.86 18.07 -1.31
C LEU A 206 15.68 17.72 -0.07
N LEU A 207 15.02 17.48 1.06
CA LEU A 207 15.71 17.07 2.29
C LEU A 207 16.45 15.75 2.07
N PHE A 208 15.84 14.81 1.33
CA PHE A 208 16.44 13.52 1.04
C PHE A 208 17.74 13.66 0.22
N ILE A 209 17.73 14.45 -0.88
CA ILE A 209 18.92 14.63 -1.73
C ILE A 209 20.04 15.41 -1.04
N LEU A 210 19.67 16.32 -0.12
CA LEU A 210 20.66 17.15 0.60
C LEU A 210 21.32 16.40 1.77
N THR A 211 20.60 15.47 2.42
CA THR A 211 21.06 14.88 3.69
C THR A 211 21.37 13.39 3.60
N VAL A 212 20.83 12.67 2.60
CA VAL A 212 21.02 11.22 2.50
C VAL A 212 22.15 10.88 1.52
N LYS A 213 23.17 10.20 2.03
CA LYS A 213 24.27 9.65 1.24
C LYS A 213 24.00 8.20 0.87
N ASP A 214 24.40 7.79 -0.32
CA ASP A 214 24.27 6.40 -0.76
C ASP A 214 25.20 5.51 0.08
N PRO A 215 24.68 4.52 0.83
CA PRO A 215 25.54 3.61 1.59
C PRO A 215 26.33 2.71 0.64
N ALA A 216 27.56 2.36 1.06
CA ALA A 216 28.37 1.39 0.31
C ALA A 216 27.62 0.07 0.19
N ARG A 217 27.55 -0.48 -1.01
CA ARG A 217 26.83 -1.73 -1.32
C ARG A 217 27.53 -2.91 -0.66
N LYS A 218 26.82 -3.69 0.13
CA LYS A 218 27.32 -4.87 0.82
C LYS A 218 26.69 -6.14 0.22
N GLY A 219 27.46 -7.24 0.24
CA GLY A 219 26.93 -8.58 -0.07
C GLY A 219 26.59 -8.83 -1.53
N GLN A 220 27.11 -8.04 -2.46
CA GLN A 220 27.10 -8.42 -3.88
C GLN A 220 27.99 -9.65 -4.04
N GLN A 221 27.38 -10.80 -4.33
CA GLN A 221 28.16 -11.97 -4.76
C GLN A 221 28.71 -11.66 -6.14
N LEU A 222 30.02 -11.52 -6.23
CA LEU A 222 30.72 -11.40 -7.50
C LEU A 222 30.94 -12.81 -8.06
N ASN A 223 30.63 -13.01 -9.33
CA ASN A 223 31.02 -14.20 -10.06
C ASN A 223 32.54 -14.21 -10.27
N GLN A 224 33.08 -15.32 -10.77
CA GLN A 224 34.54 -15.47 -11.04
C GLN A 224 35.12 -14.37 -11.94
N ASN A 225 34.28 -13.62 -12.65
CA ASN A 225 34.66 -12.51 -13.53
C ASN A 225 34.49 -11.12 -12.87
N GLY A 226 34.28 -11.04 -11.55
CA GLY A 226 34.07 -9.77 -10.83
C GLY A 226 32.75 -9.07 -11.12
N GLN A 227 31.80 -9.74 -11.79
CA GLN A 227 30.46 -9.22 -12.04
C GLN A 227 29.49 -9.74 -10.97
N VAL A 228 28.48 -8.93 -10.62
CA VAL A 228 27.43 -9.34 -9.69
C VAL A 228 26.73 -10.58 -10.22
N ASP A 229 26.78 -11.67 -9.45
CA ASP A 229 26.14 -12.93 -9.81
C ASP A 229 24.62 -12.72 -9.80
N GLN A 230 24.06 -12.50 -10.97
CA GLN A 230 22.63 -12.28 -11.15
C GLN A 230 21.94 -13.63 -11.30
N VAL A 231 21.26 -14.05 -10.25
CA VAL A 231 20.31 -15.17 -10.34
C VAL A 231 19.42 -14.99 -11.56
N LYS A 232 19.42 -15.93 -12.49
CA LYS A 232 18.62 -15.84 -13.72
C LYS A 232 17.11 -15.84 -13.37
N PHE A 233 16.33 -14.98 -14.03
CA PHE A 233 14.88 -14.92 -13.83
C PHE A 233 14.20 -16.28 -14.11
N THR A 234 14.76 -17.05 -15.04
CA THR A 234 14.32 -18.43 -15.36
C THR A 234 14.38 -19.36 -14.16
N GLN A 235 15.37 -19.23 -13.27
CA GLN A 235 15.46 -20.05 -12.05
C GLN A 235 14.35 -19.70 -11.05
N CYS A 236 13.98 -18.43 -10.96
CA CYS A 236 12.84 -17.99 -10.17
C CYS A 236 11.52 -18.60 -10.71
N LEU A 237 11.34 -18.61 -12.04
CA LEU A 237 10.18 -19.22 -12.67
C LEU A 237 10.15 -20.76 -12.48
N GLN A 238 11.29 -21.42 -12.52
CA GLN A 238 11.39 -22.85 -12.22
C GLN A 238 11.00 -23.15 -10.78
N PHE A 239 11.41 -22.30 -9.82
CA PHE A 239 11.01 -22.41 -8.43
C PHE A 239 9.48 -22.24 -8.25
N ILE A 240 8.88 -21.23 -8.93
CA ILE A 240 7.42 -21.07 -8.96
C ILE A 240 6.75 -22.33 -9.55
N LYS A 241 7.28 -22.88 -10.64
CA LYS A 241 6.74 -24.09 -11.29
C LYS A 241 6.82 -25.30 -10.37
N LYS A 242 7.95 -25.48 -9.65
CA LYS A 242 8.13 -26.56 -8.64
C LYS A 242 7.06 -26.49 -7.54
N HIS A 243 6.69 -25.29 -7.08
CA HIS A 243 5.72 -25.06 -6.02
C HIS A 243 4.42 -24.39 -6.55
N SER A 244 4.02 -24.71 -7.78
CA SER A 244 2.95 -23.99 -8.50
C SER A 244 1.64 -23.91 -7.74
N LYS A 245 1.19 -24.98 -7.09
CA LYS A 245 -0.05 -25.00 -6.30
C LYS A 245 0.01 -24.05 -5.11
N THR A 246 1.16 -23.98 -4.44
CA THR A 246 1.40 -23.08 -3.30
C THR A 246 1.40 -21.64 -3.76
N PHE A 247 2.13 -21.33 -4.85
CA PHE A 247 2.17 -19.97 -5.38
C PHE A 247 0.82 -19.52 -5.93
N ALA A 248 0.07 -20.39 -6.61
CA ALA A 248 -1.27 -20.07 -7.07
C ALA A 248 -2.21 -19.73 -5.90
N CYS A 249 -2.24 -20.57 -4.86
CA CYS A 249 -3.06 -20.34 -3.66
C CYS A 249 -2.61 -19.08 -2.90
N HIS A 250 -1.31 -18.86 -2.78
CA HIS A 250 -0.76 -17.67 -2.12
C HIS A 250 -1.08 -16.39 -2.90
N TYR A 251 -0.69 -16.33 -4.18
CA TYR A 251 -0.84 -15.11 -4.98
C TYR A 251 -2.29 -14.74 -5.16
N LEU A 252 -3.13 -15.67 -5.62
CA LEU A 252 -4.54 -15.38 -5.84
C LEU A 252 -5.31 -15.22 -4.52
N GLY A 253 -5.04 -16.07 -3.52
CA GLY A 253 -5.71 -16.01 -2.22
C GLY A 253 -5.50 -14.68 -1.52
N PHE A 254 -4.24 -14.25 -1.38
CA PHE A 254 -3.95 -12.96 -0.77
C PHE A 254 -4.30 -11.76 -1.67
N THR A 255 -4.32 -11.94 -3.00
CA THR A 255 -4.80 -10.90 -3.93
C THR A 255 -6.31 -10.66 -3.77
N PHE A 256 -7.13 -11.71 -3.70
CA PHE A 256 -8.56 -11.55 -3.43
C PHE A 256 -8.82 -10.99 -2.03
N TYR A 257 -8.00 -11.35 -1.05
CA TYR A 257 -8.08 -10.73 0.26
C TYR A 257 -7.73 -9.23 0.21
N ALA A 258 -6.66 -8.85 -0.48
CA ALA A 258 -6.29 -7.45 -0.69
C ALA A 258 -7.36 -6.68 -1.50
N MET A 259 -8.06 -7.35 -2.43
CA MET A 259 -9.17 -6.80 -3.18
C MET A 259 -10.30 -6.34 -2.27
N ALA A 260 -10.65 -7.12 -1.25
CA ALA A 260 -11.62 -6.72 -0.23
C ALA A 260 -11.14 -5.47 0.55
N LEU A 261 -9.89 -5.42 1.00
CA LEU A 261 -9.29 -4.28 1.69
C LEU A 261 -9.32 -3.01 0.82
N TYR A 262 -8.85 -3.11 -0.44
CA TYR A 262 -8.79 -1.94 -1.33
C TYR A 262 -10.19 -1.44 -1.72
N SER A 263 -11.16 -2.35 -1.91
CA SER A 263 -12.55 -1.98 -2.15
C SER A 263 -13.13 -1.22 -0.96
N LEU A 264 -12.89 -1.71 0.28
CA LEU A 264 -13.29 -1.03 1.51
C LEU A 264 -12.69 0.37 1.60
N THR A 265 -11.37 0.50 1.50
CA THR A 265 -10.71 1.80 1.69
C THR A 265 -11.08 2.82 0.60
N SER A 266 -11.38 2.37 -0.61
CA SER A 266 -11.70 3.24 -1.74
C SER A 266 -13.16 3.72 -1.75
N TRP A 267 -14.11 2.86 -1.41
CA TRP A 267 -15.54 3.15 -1.60
C TRP A 267 -16.32 3.42 -0.31
N THR A 268 -15.77 3.09 0.86
CA THR A 268 -16.41 3.40 2.15
C THR A 268 -16.67 4.90 2.34
N PRO A 269 -15.78 5.85 1.93
CA PRO A 269 -16.12 7.28 2.00
C PRO A 269 -17.37 7.63 1.21
N ALA A 270 -17.45 7.22 -0.05
CA ALA A 270 -18.61 7.45 -0.92
C ALA A 270 -19.89 6.84 -0.32
N PHE A 271 -19.79 5.63 0.26
CA PHE A 271 -20.91 4.97 0.91
C PHE A 271 -21.49 5.80 2.06
N TYR A 272 -20.65 6.29 2.98
CA TYR A 272 -21.14 7.09 4.11
C TYR A 272 -21.66 8.47 3.68
N ILE A 273 -21.01 9.11 2.75
CA ILE A 273 -21.45 10.40 2.19
C ILE A 273 -22.81 10.25 1.50
N ARG A 274 -23.00 9.20 0.69
CA ARG A 274 -24.22 9.00 -0.11
C ARG A 274 -25.39 8.48 0.72
N LYS A 275 -25.17 7.41 1.51
CA LYS A 275 -26.25 6.74 2.25
C LYS A 275 -26.67 7.50 3.51
N PHE A 276 -25.68 7.95 4.29
CA PHE A 276 -25.95 8.60 5.59
C PHE A 276 -25.85 10.14 5.51
N GLN A 277 -25.61 10.70 4.33
CA GLN A 277 -25.49 12.15 4.09
C GLN A 277 -24.45 12.82 5.01
N LEU A 278 -23.42 12.08 5.41
CA LEU A 278 -22.33 12.62 6.22
C LEU A 278 -21.52 13.64 5.41
N ALA A 279 -21.13 14.73 6.06
CA ALA A 279 -20.19 15.63 5.45
C ALA A 279 -18.85 14.94 5.17
N PRO A 280 -18.13 15.28 4.06
CA PRO A 280 -16.81 14.71 3.78
C PRO A 280 -15.82 14.87 4.93
N THR A 281 -15.90 15.98 5.68
CA THR A 281 -15.10 16.25 6.88
C THR A 281 -15.36 15.23 7.98
N GLU A 282 -16.63 14.97 8.31
CA GLU A 282 -17.04 14.01 9.34
C GLU A 282 -16.62 12.60 8.92
N THR A 283 -16.87 12.27 7.66
CA THR A 283 -16.46 11.00 7.06
C THR A 283 -14.93 10.81 7.14
N GLY A 284 -14.16 11.86 6.84
CA GLY A 284 -12.70 11.84 6.93
C GLY A 284 -12.21 11.58 8.35
N TYR A 285 -12.74 12.28 9.35
CA TYR A 285 -12.33 12.07 10.75
C TYR A 285 -12.73 10.70 11.27
N MET A 286 -13.95 10.26 10.98
CA MET A 286 -14.45 8.94 11.38
C MET A 286 -13.58 7.82 10.76
N LEU A 287 -13.42 7.81 9.45
CA LEU A 287 -12.66 6.77 8.75
C LEU A 287 -11.18 6.83 9.09
N GLY A 288 -10.60 8.04 9.18
CA GLY A 288 -9.20 8.22 9.57
C GLY A 288 -8.90 7.60 10.93
N THR A 289 -9.76 7.84 11.92
CA THR A 289 -9.62 7.26 13.26
C THR A 289 -9.76 5.73 13.22
N ILE A 290 -10.78 5.22 12.51
CA ILE A 290 -10.99 3.76 12.38
C ILE A 290 -9.78 3.09 11.71
N LEU A 291 -9.27 3.66 10.61
CA LEU A 291 -8.12 3.09 9.91
C LEU A 291 -6.86 3.12 10.79
N LEU A 292 -6.59 4.25 11.46
CA LEU A 292 -5.42 4.36 12.35
C LEU A 292 -5.47 3.31 13.47
N VAL A 293 -6.62 3.11 14.09
CA VAL A 293 -6.74 2.22 15.24
C VAL A 293 -6.95 0.77 14.78
N ALA A 294 -8.01 0.50 14.01
CA ALA A 294 -8.39 -0.86 13.67
C ALA A 294 -7.37 -1.55 12.75
N ASN A 295 -6.90 -0.88 11.68
CA ASN A 295 -5.90 -1.48 10.80
C ASN A 295 -4.58 -1.72 11.53
N THR A 296 -4.13 -0.76 12.35
CA THR A 296 -2.88 -0.90 13.09
C THR A 296 -2.96 -2.08 14.07
N LEU A 297 -4.02 -2.16 14.85
CA LEU A 297 -4.24 -3.29 15.76
C LEU A 297 -4.37 -4.62 15.01
N GLY A 298 -5.06 -4.62 13.86
CA GLY A 298 -5.21 -5.81 13.02
C GLY A 298 -3.88 -6.34 12.49
N VAL A 299 -3.02 -5.46 12.01
CA VAL A 299 -1.66 -5.81 11.54
C VAL A 299 -0.81 -6.41 12.67
N PHE A 300 -0.80 -5.78 13.85
CA PHE A 300 -0.08 -6.32 15.00
C PHE A 300 -0.65 -7.66 15.45
N CYS A 301 -1.97 -7.80 15.51
CA CYS A 301 -2.64 -9.03 15.87
C CYS A 301 -2.33 -10.15 14.86
N ALA A 302 -2.35 -9.86 13.57
CA ALA A 302 -2.02 -10.81 12.51
C ALA A 302 -0.58 -11.33 12.65
N GLY A 303 0.40 -10.43 12.87
CA GLY A 303 1.79 -10.79 13.10
C GLY A 303 1.96 -11.65 14.35
N TRP A 304 1.38 -11.21 15.47
CA TRP A 304 1.42 -11.95 16.74
C TRP A 304 0.79 -13.35 16.62
N LEU A 305 -0.37 -13.45 15.97
CA LEU A 305 -1.08 -14.71 15.77
C LEU A 305 -0.28 -15.66 14.89
N ASN A 306 0.32 -15.16 13.82
CA ASN A 306 1.21 -15.93 12.95
C ASN A 306 2.41 -16.49 13.73
N ASP A 307 3.09 -15.66 14.52
CA ASP A 307 4.24 -16.07 15.32
C ASP A 307 3.86 -17.11 16.40
N TRP A 308 2.67 -16.97 16.97
CA TRP A 308 2.14 -17.93 17.92
C TRP A 308 1.90 -19.30 17.27
N PHE A 309 1.35 -19.35 16.05
CA PHE A 309 1.18 -20.59 15.29
C PHE A 309 2.52 -21.22 14.89
N ILE A 310 3.51 -20.40 14.49
CA ILE A 310 4.86 -20.88 14.19
C ILE A 310 5.49 -21.52 15.43
N LYS A 311 5.40 -20.88 16.59
CA LYS A 311 5.90 -21.43 17.88
C LYS A 311 5.20 -22.73 18.26
N LYS A 312 3.93 -22.92 17.88
CA LYS A 312 3.22 -24.20 18.03
C LYS A 312 3.58 -25.27 16.99
N GLY A 313 4.58 -25.02 16.13
CA GLY A 313 5.05 -25.95 15.13
C GLY A 313 4.23 -26.02 13.85
N ARG A 314 3.28 -25.08 13.63
CA ARG A 314 2.47 -25.04 12.43
C ARG A 314 3.27 -24.53 11.24
N GLN A 315 3.51 -25.35 10.24
CA GLN A 315 4.30 -24.98 9.06
C GLN A 315 3.52 -24.07 8.10
N ASP A 316 2.19 -24.15 8.09
CA ASP A 316 1.28 -23.34 7.28
C ASP A 316 0.77 -22.09 7.99
N ALA A 317 1.41 -21.69 9.09
CA ALA A 317 0.97 -20.57 9.94
C ALA A 317 0.53 -19.32 9.17
N PRO A 318 1.25 -18.83 8.13
CA PRO A 318 0.83 -17.64 7.41
C PRO A 318 -0.50 -17.85 6.65
N MET A 319 -0.65 -18.99 5.97
CA MET A 319 -1.88 -19.30 5.24
C MET A 319 -3.07 -19.40 6.20
N PHE A 320 -2.87 -20.10 7.33
CA PHE A 320 -3.92 -20.28 8.34
C PHE A 320 -4.31 -18.98 9.05
N THR A 321 -3.34 -18.11 9.34
CA THR A 321 -3.61 -16.76 9.86
C THR A 321 -4.44 -15.94 8.86
N GLY A 322 -4.13 -16.07 7.56
CA GLY A 322 -4.95 -15.50 6.50
C GLY A 322 -6.38 -16.02 6.50
N VAL A 323 -6.57 -17.34 6.69
CA VAL A 323 -7.91 -17.95 6.81
C VAL A 323 -8.69 -17.37 7.98
N ILE A 324 -8.06 -17.24 9.16
CA ILE A 324 -8.71 -16.62 10.35
C ILE A 324 -9.14 -15.18 10.05
N GLY A 325 -8.25 -14.39 9.43
CA GLY A 325 -8.56 -13.02 9.05
C GLY A 325 -9.76 -12.94 8.10
N ILE A 326 -9.82 -13.81 7.07
CA ILE A 326 -10.97 -13.84 6.14
C ILE A 326 -12.26 -14.25 6.85
N VAL A 327 -12.24 -15.28 7.69
CA VAL A 327 -13.43 -15.71 8.44
C VAL A 327 -13.96 -14.57 9.30
N GLY A 328 -13.07 -13.82 9.96
CA GLY A 328 -13.46 -12.65 10.74
C GLY A 328 -13.98 -11.47 9.89
N LEU A 329 -13.57 -11.37 8.60
CA LEU A 329 -13.97 -10.30 7.70
C LEU A 329 -15.32 -10.54 7.02
N ILE A 330 -15.69 -11.79 6.72
CA ILE A 330 -16.86 -12.14 5.87
C ILE A 330 -18.15 -11.50 6.38
N ILE A 331 -18.48 -11.66 7.67
CA ILE A 331 -19.72 -11.13 8.25
C ILE A 331 -19.71 -9.60 8.26
N PRO A 332 -18.68 -8.93 8.81
CA PRO A 332 -18.63 -7.48 8.81
C PRO A 332 -18.74 -6.85 7.41
N ILE A 333 -18.01 -7.36 6.42
CA ILE A 333 -18.01 -6.77 5.06
C ILE A 333 -19.34 -7.00 4.33
N ALA A 334 -20.05 -8.08 4.63
CA ALA A 334 -21.34 -8.37 4.03
C ALA A 334 -22.46 -7.47 4.58
N PHE A 335 -22.39 -7.10 5.86
CA PHE A 335 -23.53 -6.49 6.54
C PHE A 335 -23.37 -5.01 6.90
N PHE A 336 -22.13 -4.45 7.00
CA PHE A 336 -21.96 -3.05 7.42
C PHE A 336 -22.66 -2.05 6.48
N THR A 337 -22.82 -2.36 5.20
CA THR A 337 -23.51 -1.49 4.24
C THR A 337 -25.01 -1.71 4.16
N GLN A 338 -25.54 -2.80 4.74
CA GLN A 338 -26.96 -3.20 4.62
C GLN A 338 -27.84 -2.54 5.68
N THR A 339 -27.27 -2.02 6.74
CA THR A 339 -28.02 -1.36 7.81
C THR A 339 -28.28 0.10 7.49
N ASP A 340 -29.45 0.61 7.93
CA ASP A 340 -29.80 2.03 7.86
C ASP A 340 -29.43 2.81 9.12
N GLN A 341 -28.90 2.12 10.13
CA GLN A 341 -28.42 2.71 11.38
C GLN A 341 -26.93 3.00 11.30
N LEU A 342 -26.55 4.28 11.36
CA LEU A 342 -25.16 4.70 11.28
C LEU A 342 -24.26 4.04 12.32
N TRP A 343 -24.70 4.02 13.58
CA TRP A 343 -23.90 3.42 14.67
C TRP A 343 -23.61 1.93 14.45
N LEU A 344 -24.59 1.17 13.91
CA LEU A 344 -24.42 -0.25 13.62
C LEU A 344 -23.51 -0.46 12.44
N SER A 345 -23.63 0.37 11.38
CA SER A 345 -22.73 0.35 10.23
C SER A 345 -21.27 0.59 10.66
N VAL A 346 -21.04 1.61 11.49
CA VAL A 346 -19.71 1.94 12.02
C VAL A 346 -19.17 0.83 12.92
N SER A 347 -20.02 0.26 13.79
CA SER A 347 -19.64 -0.86 14.68
C SER A 347 -19.21 -2.11 13.89
N LEU A 348 -19.82 -2.38 12.73
CA LEU A 348 -19.42 -3.46 11.84
C LEU A 348 -18.21 -3.11 10.99
N LEU A 349 -18.02 -1.84 10.64
CA LEU A 349 -16.85 -1.39 9.88
C LEU A 349 -15.54 -1.56 10.66
N ILE A 350 -15.55 -1.35 11.98
CA ILE A 350 -14.36 -1.50 12.83
C ILE A 350 -13.74 -2.90 12.71
N PRO A 351 -14.47 -4.02 12.98
CA PRO A 351 -13.92 -5.36 12.77
C PRO A 351 -13.64 -5.65 11.29
N ALA A 352 -14.41 -5.09 10.34
CA ALA A 352 -14.09 -5.23 8.92
C ALA A 352 -12.69 -4.69 8.60
N MET A 353 -12.35 -3.48 9.03
CA MET A 353 -11.04 -2.87 8.84
C MET A 353 -9.93 -3.61 9.60
N PHE A 354 -10.22 -4.06 10.82
CA PHE A 354 -9.28 -4.85 11.61
C PHE A 354 -8.85 -6.12 10.87
N PHE A 355 -9.80 -6.94 10.46
CA PHE A 355 -9.47 -8.18 9.76
C PHE A 355 -8.97 -7.96 8.33
N ALA A 356 -9.49 -6.96 7.61
CA ALA A 356 -9.04 -6.64 6.25
C ALA A 356 -7.54 -6.26 6.19
N SER A 357 -6.92 -5.85 7.29
CA SER A 357 -5.49 -5.50 7.35
C SER A 357 -4.52 -6.69 7.43
N PHE A 358 -4.99 -7.89 7.76
CA PHE A 358 -4.16 -9.10 7.94
C PHE A 358 -3.25 -9.43 6.73
N PRO A 359 -3.71 -9.36 5.46
CA PRO A 359 -2.87 -9.70 4.31
C PRO A 359 -1.64 -8.82 4.14
N LEU A 360 -1.67 -7.60 4.69
CA LEU A 360 -0.57 -6.64 4.57
C LEU A 360 0.77 -7.17 5.15
N VAL A 361 0.70 -8.00 6.17
CA VAL A 361 1.88 -8.61 6.81
C VAL A 361 2.03 -10.08 6.40
N ILE A 362 0.92 -10.81 6.44
CA ILE A 362 0.97 -12.28 6.36
C ILE A 362 1.37 -12.77 4.97
N SER A 363 0.96 -12.06 3.91
CA SER A 363 1.36 -12.42 2.55
C SER A 363 2.88 -12.35 2.34
N ALA A 364 3.52 -11.31 2.85
CA ALA A 364 4.97 -11.16 2.78
C ALA A 364 5.68 -12.23 3.64
N THR A 365 5.18 -12.49 4.85
CA THR A 365 5.73 -13.50 5.75
C THR A 365 5.73 -14.90 5.12
N ALA A 366 4.63 -15.27 4.44
CA ALA A 366 4.53 -16.54 3.73
C ALA A 366 5.62 -16.69 2.66
N LEU A 367 5.85 -15.65 1.85
CA LEU A 367 6.91 -15.67 0.84
C LEU A 367 8.30 -15.76 1.45
N GLN A 368 8.55 -15.04 2.55
CA GLN A 368 9.84 -15.06 3.23
C GLN A 368 10.14 -16.43 3.88
N MET A 369 9.12 -17.16 4.32
CA MET A 369 9.28 -18.49 4.89
C MET A 369 9.56 -19.54 3.82
N LEU A 370 8.88 -19.48 2.67
CA LEU A 370 8.99 -20.48 1.61
C LEU A 370 10.20 -20.25 0.70
N ALA A 371 10.47 -18.99 0.33
CA ALA A 371 11.42 -18.68 -0.72
C ALA A 371 12.87 -18.62 -0.22
N PRO A 372 13.84 -19.21 -0.94
CA PRO A 372 15.25 -18.97 -0.74
C PRO A 372 15.58 -17.48 -0.84
N ASN A 373 16.58 -17.01 -0.07
CA ASN A 373 16.94 -15.58 0.02
C ASN A 373 17.11 -14.91 -1.35
N GLN A 374 17.70 -15.62 -2.31
CA GLN A 374 17.98 -15.14 -3.66
C GLN A 374 16.73 -14.86 -4.52
N PHE A 375 15.57 -15.45 -4.19
CA PHE A 375 14.32 -15.29 -4.92
C PHE A 375 13.32 -14.37 -4.23
N ARG A 376 13.47 -14.10 -2.92
CA ARG A 376 12.49 -13.38 -2.10
C ARG A 376 12.05 -12.05 -2.70
N ALA A 377 13.00 -11.22 -3.12
CA ALA A 377 12.69 -9.90 -3.68
C ALA A 377 11.86 -10.00 -4.97
N ARG A 378 12.22 -10.92 -5.87
CA ARG A 378 11.51 -11.12 -7.16
C ARG A 378 10.12 -11.69 -6.97
N LEU A 379 9.98 -12.68 -6.08
CA LEU A 379 8.68 -13.28 -5.76
C LEU A 379 7.76 -12.27 -5.09
N SER A 380 8.30 -11.45 -4.17
CA SER A 380 7.53 -10.36 -3.56
C SER A 380 7.11 -9.31 -4.59
N ALA A 381 8.00 -8.94 -5.52
CA ALA A 381 7.66 -7.99 -6.59
C ALA A 381 6.56 -8.53 -7.52
N LEU A 382 6.64 -9.81 -7.91
CA LEU A 382 5.59 -10.47 -8.71
C LEU A 382 4.26 -10.52 -7.94
N PHE A 383 4.28 -10.85 -6.65
CA PHE A 383 3.09 -10.82 -5.81
C PHE A 383 2.47 -9.42 -5.75
N LEU A 384 3.28 -8.39 -5.47
CA LEU A 384 2.80 -7.01 -5.40
C LEU A 384 2.24 -6.52 -6.74
N LEU A 385 2.85 -6.93 -7.87
CA LEU A 385 2.32 -6.63 -9.20
C LEU A 385 0.91 -7.21 -9.37
N VAL A 386 0.72 -8.50 -9.07
CA VAL A 386 -0.58 -9.17 -9.18
C VAL A 386 -1.60 -8.56 -8.20
N SER A 387 -1.18 -8.35 -6.95
CA SER A 387 -2.03 -7.82 -5.88
C SER A 387 -2.48 -6.37 -6.14
N ASN A 388 -1.59 -5.51 -6.63
CA ASN A 388 -1.99 -4.13 -6.96
C ASN A 388 -2.85 -4.06 -8.21
N LEU A 389 -2.49 -4.78 -9.27
CA LEU A 389 -3.24 -4.74 -10.52
C LEU A 389 -4.64 -5.31 -10.35
N ILE A 390 -4.77 -6.49 -9.76
CA ILE A 390 -6.06 -7.16 -9.56
C ILE A 390 -6.77 -6.61 -8.32
N GLY A 391 -6.09 -6.52 -7.18
CA GLY A 391 -6.71 -6.08 -5.92
C GLY A 391 -7.15 -4.64 -5.97
N LEU A 392 -6.22 -3.71 -6.22
CA LEU A 392 -6.53 -2.28 -6.27
C LEU A 392 -7.15 -1.89 -7.63
N GLY A 393 -6.54 -2.29 -8.76
CA GLY A 393 -7.00 -1.87 -10.09
C GLY A 393 -8.37 -2.45 -10.43
N ILE A 394 -8.49 -3.78 -10.49
CA ILE A 394 -9.74 -4.46 -10.90
C ILE A 394 -10.78 -4.39 -9.77
N GLY A 395 -10.39 -4.60 -8.50
CA GLY A 395 -11.32 -4.65 -7.38
C GLY A 395 -12.14 -3.40 -7.20
N THR A 396 -11.49 -2.25 -7.16
CA THR A 396 -12.19 -0.96 -7.03
C THR A 396 -13.06 -0.65 -8.25
N THR A 397 -12.61 -1.05 -9.45
CA THR A 397 -13.36 -0.86 -10.69
C THR A 397 -14.59 -1.76 -10.78
N LEU A 398 -14.53 -3.00 -10.27
CA LEU A 398 -15.71 -3.89 -10.21
C LEU A 398 -16.82 -3.32 -9.34
N VAL A 399 -16.49 -2.74 -8.17
CA VAL A 399 -17.50 -2.06 -7.33
C VAL A 399 -18.20 -0.97 -8.13
N ALA A 400 -17.45 -0.14 -8.86
CA ALA A 400 -17.99 0.94 -9.67
C ALA A 400 -18.85 0.45 -10.83
N ILE A 401 -18.38 -0.57 -11.57
CA ILE A 401 -19.14 -1.14 -12.69
C ILE A 401 -20.47 -1.72 -12.22
N ILE A 402 -20.48 -2.43 -11.08
CA ILE A 402 -21.72 -2.97 -10.52
C ILE A 402 -22.65 -1.82 -10.10
N THR A 403 -22.11 -0.76 -9.48
CA THR A 403 -22.89 0.42 -9.10
C THR A 403 -23.51 1.10 -10.31
N ASP A 404 -22.72 1.39 -11.36
CA ASP A 404 -23.15 2.13 -12.53
C ASP A 404 -24.00 1.30 -13.51
N LYS A 405 -23.64 0.03 -13.76
CA LYS A 405 -24.20 -0.76 -14.85
C LYS A 405 -25.22 -1.81 -14.39
N VAL A 406 -25.07 -2.36 -13.18
CA VAL A 406 -26.01 -3.36 -12.67
C VAL A 406 -27.12 -2.69 -11.88
N PHE A 407 -26.77 -1.82 -10.93
CA PHE A 407 -27.77 -1.12 -10.12
C PHE A 407 -28.24 0.20 -10.72
N GLY A 408 -27.44 0.86 -11.54
CA GLY A 408 -27.77 2.15 -12.19
C GLY A 408 -27.98 3.31 -11.19
N SER A 409 -27.52 3.17 -9.94
CA SER A 409 -27.71 4.18 -8.90
C SER A 409 -26.48 4.32 -8.01
N PRO A 410 -25.95 5.54 -7.85
CA PRO A 410 -24.82 5.80 -6.94
C PRO A 410 -25.09 5.44 -5.48
N LEU A 411 -26.36 5.43 -5.05
CA LEU A 411 -26.76 5.05 -3.69
C LEU A 411 -26.51 3.56 -3.41
N MET A 412 -26.42 2.74 -4.45
CA MET A 412 -26.19 1.30 -4.35
C MET A 412 -24.72 0.90 -4.21
N VAL A 413 -23.81 1.88 -4.07
CA VAL A 413 -22.37 1.62 -3.89
C VAL A 413 -22.10 0.71 -2.69
N GLY A 414 -22.90 0.80 -1.62
CA GLY A 414 -22.80 -0.09 -0.46
C GLY A 414 -23.09 -1.55 -0.82
N SER A 415 -24.16 -1.82 -1.57
CA SER A 415 -24.49 -3.17 -2.04
C SER A 415 -23.42 -3.72 -2.99
N SER A 416 -22.93 -2.90 -3.92
CA SER A 416 -21.81 -3.26 -4.80
C SER A 416 -20.56 -3.62 -4.03
N LEU A 417 -20.24 -2.86 -2.99
CA LEU A 417 -19.09 -3.08 -2.12
C LEU A 417 -19.21 -4.40 -1.34
N SER A 418 -20.39 -4.69 -0.79
CA SER A 418 -20.63 -5.97 -0.10
C SER A 418 -20.58 -7.17 -1.04
N ILE A 419 -21.07 -7.05 -2.27
CA ILE A 419 -21.00 -8.11 -3.28
C ILE A 419 -19.53 -8.40 -3.67
N VAL A 420 -18.80 -7.37 -4.09
CA VAL A 420 -17.40 -7.54 -4.52
C VAL A 420 -16.53 -7.99 -3.35
N GLY A 421 -16.67 -7.35 -2.19
CA GLY A 421 -15.93 -7.71 -0.99
C GLY A 421 -16.25 -9.11 -0.49
N GLY A 422 -17.53 -9.48 -0.43
CA GLY A 422 -18.00 -10.79 -0.02
C GLY A 422 -17.51 -11.91 -0.95
N LEU A 423 -17.67 -11.75 -2.27
CA LEU A 423 -17.16 -12.70 -3.26
C LEU A 423 -15.64 -12.85 -3.18
N SER A 424 -14.93 -11.72 -3.03
CA SER A 424 -13.47 -11.75 -2.84
C SER A 424 -13.07 -12.51 -1.59
N CYS A 425 -13.79 -12.34 -0.48
CA CYS A 425 -13.56 -13.10 0.74
C CYS A 425 -13.80 -14.60 0.56
N VAL A 426 -14.87 -15.00 -0.12
CA VAL A 426 -15.15 -16.41 -0.40
C VAL A 426 -14.05 -17.04 -1.25
N LEU A 427 -13.63 -16.39 -2.33
CA LEU A 427 -12.52 -16.86 -3.17
C LEU A 427 -11.20 -16.93 -2.40
N ALA A 428 -10.89 -15.91 -1.61
CA ALA A 428 -9.71 -15.90 -0.76
C ALA A 428 -9.74 -17.04 0.27
N LEU A 429 -10.89 -17.27 0.92
CA LEU A 429 -11.06 -18.36 1.90
C LEU A 429 -10.76 -19.72 1.28
N ILE A 430 -11.37 -20.02 0.13
CA ILE A 430 -11.18 -21.30 -0.57
C ILE A 430 -9.70 -21.50 -0.92
N LEU A 431 -9.06 -20.47 -1.48
CA LEU A 431 -7.67 -20.54 -1.92
C LEU A 431 -6.69 -20.65 -0.75
N LEU A 432 -6.85 -19.82 0.28
CA LEU A 432 -5.97 -19.85 1.44
C LEU A 432 -6.15 -21.14 2.26
N PHE A 433 -7.38 -21.64 2.40
CA PHE A 433 -7.63 -22.90 3.09
C PHE A 433 -6.97 -24.08 2.36
N LYS A 434 -7.14 -24.20 1.02
CA LYS A 434 -6.41 -25.19 0.21
C LYS A 434 -4.89 -24.93 0.28
N GLY A 435 -4.51 -23.67 0.32
CA GLY A 435 -3.11 -23.22 0.43
C GLY A 435 -2.42 -23.72 1.69
N CYS A 436 -3.11 -23.91 2.81
CA CYS A 436 -2.53 -24.48 4.03
C CYS A 436 -1.85 -25.82 3.79
N LYS A 437 -2.53 -26.73 3.07
CA LYS A 437 -1.98 -28.04 2.72
C LYS A 437 -0.76 -27.91 1.81
N PHE A 438 -0.90 -27.20 0.69
CA PHE A 438 0.18 -27.08 -0.30
C PHE A 438 1.40 -26.36 0.24
N PHE A 439 1.18 -25.35 1.10
CA PHE A 439 2.27 -24.62 1.75
C PHE A 439 3.06 -25.54 2.69
N SER A 440 2.37 -26.34 3.52
CA SER A 440 3.02 -27.32 4.39
C SER A 440 3.82 -28.37 3.61
N GLU A 441 3.29 -28.86 2.48
CA GLU A 441 3.99 -29.79 1.59
C GLU A 441 5.25 -29.13 1.01
N SER A 442 5.15 -27.90 0.53
CA SER A 442 6.29 -27.15 -0.01
C SER A 442 7.37 -26.88 1.04
N MET A 443 6.98 -26.54 2.27
CA MET A 443 7.93 -26.33 3.38
C MET A 443 8.67 -27.60 3.78
N LYS A 444 8.02 -28.77 3.68
CA LYS A 444 8.69 -30.07 3.91
C LYS A 444 9.71 -30.37 2.81
N LEU A 445 9.35 -30.15 1.55
CA LEU A 445 10.24 -30.35 0.41
C LEU A 445 11.49 -29.47 0.46
N GLU A 446 11.38 -28.23 0.91
CA GLU A 446 12.54 -27.32 1.02
C GLU A 446 13.40 -27.56 2.26
N LYS A 447 12.93 -28.31 3.27
CA LYS A 447 13.74 -28.74 4.42
C LYS A 447 14.55 -30.00 4.13
N LEU A 448 14.16 -30.77 3.12
CA LEU A 448 14.83 -32.01 2.71
C LEU A 448 15.95 -31.76 1.68
N ASN A 449 15.97 -30.57 1.05
CA ASN A 449 17.02 -30.12 0.14
C ASN A 449 17.94 -29.10 0.83
#